data_079d4762480bc58e48297c8cc14c2929
#
_entry.id   079d4762480bc58e48297c8cc14c2929
#
_cell.length_a   1.000
_cell.length_b   1.000
_cell.length_c   1.000
_cell.angle_alpha   90.00
_cell.angle_beta   90.00
_cell.angle_gamma   90.00
#
_symmetry.space_group_name_H-M   'P 1'
#
loop_
_entity.id
_entity.type
_entity.pdbx_description
1 polymer ?
#
loop_
_entity_poly.entity_id
_entity_poly.type
_entity_poly.pdbx_seq_one_letter_code
_entity_poly.pdbx_strand_id
1 'polypeptide(L)'
;MSQEVTIKIDDSFTGPVCDYSVGFLKFGRQGNHETATPMGTGTFVKLGKLYGILTAGHVLKELEPNETVGLVRFPSIQPALQNRRLNLAHTKRVVDWNGKECDAPDLAFVSLPEVDARDLEAKGGIFYNLGLPREFKAGTEGHRMGTCYALVGVVGEWTEDGAAAFLKGKKIDVGGLFGSAKTVRPFKEDGKDLVEIEVSYETGPRVPKSYGGVSGGALWELHVELDLAGKVVAVNKKLYGVAFRESGDKKRVTANGASLIDAIVKNEIIPSWPEADPEAPMKQA
;
A
#
# COMPACT_ATOMS: atom_id res chain seq x y z
N MET A 1 16.68 -29.47 -15.11
CA MET A 1 15.30 -29.05 -15.36
C MET A 1 14.78 -28.51 -14.02
N SER A 2 14.64 -27.21 -13.87
CA SER A 2 14.00 -26.62 -12.68
C SER A 2 12.51 -26.93 -12.76
N GLN A 3 11.98 -27.70 -11.84
CA GLN A 3 10.53 -27.85 -11.69
C GLN A 3 9.96 -26.48 -11.30
N GLU A 4 9.09 -25.96 -12.14
CA GLU A 4 8.30 -24.78 -11.86
C GLU A 4 7.37 -25.12 -10.69
N VAL A 5 7.61 -24.51 -9.53
CA VAL A 5 6.78 -24.73 -8.36
C VAL A 5 5.66 -23.71 -8.40
N THR A 6 4.46 -24.13 -8.71
CA THR A 6 3.27 -23.28 -8.61
C THR A 6 2.90 -23.13 -7.13
N ILE A 7 3.15 -21.96 -6.58
CA ILE A 7 2.75 -21.62 -5.21
C ILE A 7 1.30 -21.14 -5.25
N LYS A 8 0.38 -21.89 -4.63
CA LYS A 8 -0.97 -21.38 -4.39
C LYS A 8 -0.91 -20.32 -3.32
N ILE A 9 -1.25 -19.10 -3.69
CA ILE A 9 -1.35 -17.99 -2.75
C ILE A 9 -2.70 -18.11 -2.06
N ASP A 10 -2.68 -18.38 -0.76
CA ASP A 10 -3.84 -18.42 0.11
C ASP A 10 -3.79 -17.28 1.14
N ASP A 11 -4.76 -17.22 2.03
CA ASP A 11 -4.86 -16.17 3.06
C ASP A 11 -3.65 -16.10 3.99
N SER A 12 -2.82 -17.14 4.08
CA SER A 12 -1.59 -17.13 4.88
C SER A 12 -0.51 -16.20 4.30
N PHE A 13 -0.56 -15.91 3.00
CA PHE A 13 0.33 -14.95 2.33
C PHE A 13 -0.24 -13.54 2.31
N THR A 14 -1.57 -13.43 2.28
CA THR A 14 -2.27 -12.17 2.12
C THR A 14 -2.25 -11.34 3.39
N GLY A 15 -2.48 -11.99 4.52
CA GLY A 15 -2.49 -11.36 5.83
C GLY A 15 -1.27 -10.47 6.07
N PRO A 16 -0.05 -10.98 5.93
CA PRO A 16 1.16 -10.23 6.24
C PRO A 16 1.38 -8.95 5.45
N VAL A 17 0.74 -8.76 4.27
CA VAL A 17 0.91 -7.53 3.47
C VAL A 17 -0.31 -6.61 3.52
N CYS A 18 -1.50 -7.12 3.81
CA CYS A 18 -2.70 -6.30 3.99
C CYS A 18 -2.58 -5.36 5.19
N ASP A 19 -1.92 -5.80 6.27
CA ASP A 19 -1.74 -5.00 7.49
C ASP A 19 -0.91 -3.73 7.30
N TYR A 20 -0.17 -3.63 6.18
CA TYR A 20 0.53 -2.41 5.77
C TYR A 20 -0.34 -1.46 4.96
N SER A 21 -1.53 -1.86 4.55
CA SER A 21 -2.34 -1.11 3.60
C SER A 21 -3.44 -0.32 4.30
N VAL A 22 -3.77 0.83 3.70
CA VAL A 22 -4.81 1.73 4.19
C VAL A 22 -5.54 2.37 3.02
N GLY A 23 -6.86 2.42 3.08
CA GLY A 23 -7.68 3.19 2.16
C GLY A 23 -7.94 4.60 2.68
N PHE A 24 -7.97 5.59 1.79
CA PHE A 24 -8.39 6.95 2.07
C PHE A 24 -9.87 7.13 1.75
N LEU A 25 -10.62 7.69 2.68
CA LEU A 25 -12.02 8.07 2.50
C LEU A 25 -12.18 9.58 2.65
N LYS A 26 -12.78 10.22 1.67
CA LYS A 26 -13.22 11.60 1.75
C LYS A 26 -14.63 11.67 2.31
N PHE A 27 -14.84 12.49 3.33
CA PHE A 27 -16.16 12.71 3.89
C PHE A 27 -16.88 13.83 3.16
N GLY A 28 -18.15 13.61 2.86
CA GLY A 28 -19.06 14.58 2.26
C GLY A 28 -20.38 14.62 3.03
N ARG A 29 -21.32 15.44 2.57
CA ARG A 29 -22.67 15.49 3.07
C ARG A 29 -23.68 15.45 1.92
N GLN A 30 -24.69 14.63 2.07
CA GLN A 30 -25.85 14.61 1.17
C GLN A 30 -27.10 14.83 2.01
N GLY A 31 -27.63 16.06 1.98
CA GLY A 31 -28.67 16.48 2.93
C GLY A 31 -28.17 16.40 4.38
N ASN A 32 -28.88 15.68 5.23
CA ASN A 32 -28.50 15.48 6.65
C ASN A 32 -27.59 14.26 6.88
N HIS A 33 -27.19 13.54 5.85
CA HIS A 33 -26.37 12.33 5.97
C HIS A 33 -24.91 12.60 5.61
N GLU A 34 -24.00 12.09 6.44
CA GLU A 34 -22.60 12.04 6.09
C GLU A 34 -22.38 10.94 5.05
N THR A 35 -21.63 11.26 4.00
CA THR A 35 -21.20 10.32 2.96
C THR A 35 -19.69 10.13 3.06
N ALA A 36 -19.20 9.00 2.58
CA ALA A 36 -17.77 8.76 2.45
C ALA A 36 -17.49 8.15 1.08
N THR A 37 -16.49 8.69 0.40
CA THR A 37 -16.08 8.27 -0.94
C THR A 37 -14.64 7.77 -0.86
N PRO A 38 -14.33 6.57 -1.40
CA PRO A 38 -12.96 6.09 -1.50
C PRO A 38 -12.18 6.96 -2.49
N MET A 39 -10.99 7.39 -2.07
CA MET A 39 -10.13 8.28 -2.86
C MET A 39 -8.90 7.57 -3.41
N GLY A 40 -8.45 6.52 -2.74
CA GLY A 40 -7.26 5.78 -3.11
C GLY A 40 -6.74 4.94 -1.97
N THR A 41 -5.55 4.43 -2.16
CA THR A 41 -4.87 3.54 -1.22
C THR A 41 -3.57 4.19 -0.75
N GLY A 42 -3.06 3.74 0.39
CA GLY A 42 -1.73 4.07 0.87
C GLY A 42 -1.09 2.87 1.56
N THR A 43 0.19 3.01 1.81
CA THR A 43 1.00 2.01 2.51
C THR A 43 1.59 2.63 3.76
N PHE A 44 1.34 2.05 4.93
CA PHE A 44 1.99 2.46 6.17
C PHE A 44 3.48 2.18 6.09
N VAL A 45 4.27 3.23 6.26
CA VAL A 45 5.73 3.17 6.22
C VAL A 45 6.34 3.92 7.40
N LYS A 46 7.57 3.54 7.75
CA LYS A 46 8.38 4.27 8.73
C LYS A 46 9.81 4.41 8.26
N LEU A 47 10.45 5.49 8.69
CA LEU A 47 11.86 5.76 8.49
C LEU A 47 12.43 6.31 9.80
N GLY A 48 13.25 5.52 10.49
CA GLY A 48 13.67 5.84 11.85
C GLY A 48 12.45 5.99 12.79
N LYS A 49 12.27 7.21 13.35
CA LYS A 49 11.13 7.57 14.21
C LYS A 49 9.97 8.21 13.45
N LEU A 50 10.14 8.50 12.18
CA LEU A 50 9.10 9.09 11.33
C LEU A 50 8.14 8.00 10.86
N TYR A 51 6.87 8.18 11.15
CA TYR A 51 5.76 7.36 10.66
C TYR A 51 5.01 8.11 9.57
N GLY A 52 4.50 7.39 8.57
CA GLY A 52 3.71 8.01 7.53
C GLY A 52 2.99 7.02 6.63
N ILE A 53 2.37 7.58 5.61
CA ILE A 53 1.68 6.83 4.56
C ILE A 53 2.31 7.23 3.23
N LEU A 54 2.83 6.24 2.50
CA LEU A 54 3.28 6.38 1.12
C LEU A 54 2.10 6.08 0.20
N THR A 55 1.87 6.93 -0.80
CA THR A 55 0.72 6.83 -1.71
C THR A 55 1.06 7.47 -3.07
N ALA A 56 0.09 7.49 -4.00
CA ALA A 56 0.24 8.24 -5.24
C ALA A 56 0.02 9.75 -5.01
N GLY A 57 0.72 10.57 -5.77
CA GLY A 57 0.67 12.04 -5.65
C GLY A 57 -0.71 12.60 -5.97
N HIS A 58 -1.36 12.09 -7.04
CA HIS A 58 -2.71 12.52 -7.41
C HIS A 58 -3.75 12.21 -6.31
N VAL A 59 -3.59 11.12 -5.54
CA VAL A 59 -4.48 10.81 -4.41
C VAL A 59 -4.42 11.89 -3.36
N LEU A 60 -3.22 12.35 -3.00
CA LEU A 60 -3.07 13.43 -2.02
C LEU A 60 -3.50 14.80 -2.53
N LYS A 61 -3.40 15.05 -3.84
CA LYS A 61 -3.81 16.33 -4.41
C LYS A 61 -5.31 16.58 -4.27
N GLU A 62 -6.11 15.51 -4.34
CA GLU A 62 -7.56 15.60 -4.19
C GLU A 62 -8.01 15.81 -2.73
N LEU A 63 -7.08 15.70 -1.77
CA LEU A 63 -7.33 15.89 -0.35
C LEU A 63 -6.83 17.27 0.08
N GLU A 64 -7.74 18.12 0.54
CA GLU A 64 -7.39 19.46 1.03
C GLU A 64 -6.49 19.39 2.28
N PRO A 65 -5.52 20.33 2.44
CA PRO A 65 -4.58 20.31 3.56
C PRO A 65 -5.21 20.32 4.94
N ASN A 66 -6.39 20.92 5.09
CA ASN A 66 -7.10 21.05 6.37
C ASN A 66 -8.27 20.07 6.49
N GLU A 67 -8.38 19.13 5.58
CA GLU A 67 -9.49 18.18 5.56
C GLU A 67 -9.28 17.06 6.59
N THR A 68 -10.39 16.52 7.07
CA THR A 68 -10.39 15.29 7.84
C THR A 68 -10.69 14.12 6.91
N VAL A 69 -9.79 13.17 6.82
CA VAL A 69 -9.94 11.96 5.99
C VAL A 69 -10.17 10.74 6.87
N GLY A 70 -10.93 9.79 6.35
CA GLY A 70 -11.06 8.47 6.94
C GLY A 70 -9.92 7.57 6.51
N LEU A 71 -9.35 6.84 7.46
CA LEU A 71 -8.40 5.77 7.20
C LEU A 71 -9.09 4.43 7.43
N VAL A 72 -9.15 3.60 6.39
CA VAL A 72 -9.72 2.24 6.45
C VAL A 72 -8.61 1.23 6.29
N ARG A 73 -8.52 0.31 7.24
CA ARG A 73 -7.55 -0.78 7.22
C ARG A 73 -8.19 -2.07 6.74
N PHE A 74 -7.38 -2.96 6.19
CA PHE A 74 -7.74 -4.30 5.76
C PHE A 74 -7.06 -5.33 6.67
N PRO A 75 -7.55 -5.53 7.91
CA PRO A 75 -6.91 -6.47 8.81
C PRO A 75 -7.08 -7.90 8.30
N SER A 76 -6.00 -8.66 8.31
CA SER A 76 -5.99 -10.09 7.94
C SER A 76 -6.81 -10.98 8.87
N ILE A 77 -7.06 -10.54 10.11
CA ILE A 77 -7.54 -11.42 11.19
C ILE A 77 -8.90 -10.99 11.76
N GLN A 78 -9.38 -9.75 11.52
CA GLN A 78 -10.66 -9.29 12.08
C GLN A 78 -11.45 -8.41 11.09
N PRO A 79 -12.79 -8.56 11.06
CA PRO A 79 -13.61 -7.68 10.25
C PRO A 79 -13.50 -6.23 10.76
N ALA A 80 -13.29 -5.37 9.83
CA ALA A 80 -13.10 -3.93 9.86
C ALA A 80 -13.96 -3.12 10.85
N LEU A 81 -13.59 -3.04 12.11
CA LEU A 81 -14.14 -2.08 13.06
C LEU A 81 -13.23 -0.87 13.30
N GLN A 82 -12.18 -0.68 12.48
CA GLN A 82 -11.09 0.21 12.87
C GLN A 82 -10.88 1.35 11.89
N ASN A 83 -11.94 2.14 11.70
CA ASN A 83 -11.83 3.40 10.99
C ASN A 83 -11.23 4.46 11.91
N ARG A 84 -10.23 5.18 11.42
CA ARG A 84 -9.69 6.35 12.08
C ARG A 84 -9.93 7.58 11.20
N ARG A 85 -10.25 8.69 11.85
CA ARG A 85 -10.24 10.00 11.19
C ARG A 85 -8.88 10.65 11.43
N LEU A 86 -8.22 11.06 10.37
CA LEU A 86 -6.96 11.79 10.40
C LEU A 86 -7.21 13.23 9.98
N ASN A 87 -6.86 14.18 10.83
CA ASN A 87 -6.88 15.59 10.46
C ASN A 87 -5.57 15.94 9.74
N LEU A 88 -5.68 16.23 8.46
CA LEU A 88 -4.53 16.52 7.61
C LEU A 88 -3.83 17.85 7.95
N ALA A 89 -4.48 18.74 8.69
CA ALA A 89 -3.83 19.95 9.22
C ALA A 89 -2.66 19.63 10.17
N HIS A 90 -2.65 18.48 10.80
CA HIS A 90 -1.61 18.03 11.72
C HIS A 90 -0.52 17.18 11.04
N THR A 91 -0.55 17.10 9.72
CA THR A 91 0.40 16.31 8.91
C THR A 91 1.26 17.23 8.05
N LYS A 92 2.46 16.75 7.70
CA LYS A 92 3.24 17.35 6.63
C LYS A 92 3.19 16.41 5.43
N ARG A 93 3.28 16.97 4.23
CA ARG A 93 3.17 16.24 2.98
C ARG A 93 4.38 16.54 2.10
N VAL A 94 4.83 15.52 1.41
CA VAL A 94 5.80 15.60 0.32
C VAL A 94 5.15 14.98 -0.90
N VAL A 95 5.22 15.66 -2.03
CA VAL A 95 4.58 15.20 -3.27
C VAL A 95 5.60 15.32 -4.41
N ASP A 96 5.98 14.19 -4.97
CA ASP A 96 6.78 14.10 -6.19
C ASP A 96 5.86 13.72 -7.36
N TRP A 97 5.19 14.74 -7.90
CA TRP A 97 4.24 14.62 -9.00
C TRP A 97 4.15 15.94 -9.78
N ASN A 98 4.25 15.84 -11.11
CA ASN A 98 4.28 17.01 -11.99
C ASN A 98 2.90 17.62 -12.29
N GLY A 99 1.82 17.11 -11.72
CA GLY A 99 0.45 17.60 -11.91
C GLY A 99 -0.26 17.03 -13.12
N LYS A 100 0.38 16.14 -13.89
CA LYS A 100 -0.24 15.47 -15.03
C LYS A 100 -0.66 14.06 -14.65
N GLU A 101 -1.90 13.73 -14.95
CA GLU A 101 -2.39 12.38 -14.79
C GLU A 101 -1.57 11.40 -15.63
N CYS A 102 -1.34 10.23 -15.07
CA CYS A 102 -0.60 9.14 -15.70
C CYS A 102 0.89 9.35 -15.94
N ASP A 103 1.48 10.50 -15.58
CA ASP A 103 2.92 10.73 -15.69
C ASP A 103 3.64 10.30 -14.41
N ALA A 104 4.76 9.60 -14.55
CA ALA A 104 5.67 9.31 -13.44
C ALA A 104 6.70 10.46 -13.26
N PRO A 105 7.25 10.66 -12.04
CA PRO A 105 6.82 10.03 -10.81
C PRO A 105 5.44 10.54 -10.39
N ASP A 106 4.68 9.67 -9.76
CA ASP A 106 3.42 10.01 -9.13
C ASP A 106 3.43 9.39 -7.73
N LEU A 107 4.20 10.01 -6.84
CA LEU A 107 4.44 9.56 -5.47
C LEU A 107 4.17 10.68 -4.49
N ALA A 108 3.70 10.31 -3.31
CA ALA A 108 3.55 11.23 -2.19
C ALA A 108 3.72 10.51 -0.86
N PHE A 109 4.12 11.29 0.14
CA PHE A 109 4.24 10.86 1.52
C PHE A 109 3.49 11.82 2.44
N VAL A 110 2.74 11.26 3.40
CA VAL A 110 2.05 11.99 4.47
C VAL A 110 2.63 11.55 5.78
N SER A 111 3.21 12.48 6.57
CA SER A 111 3.64 12.16 7.93
C SER A 111 2.43 11.93 8.84
N LEU A 112 2.55 10.97 9.73
CA LEU A 112 1.57 10.74 10.79
C LEU A 112 2.10 11.29 12.13
N PRO A 113 1.28 12.02 12.88
CA PRO A 113 1.60 12.31 14.27
C PRO A 113 1.87 11.02 15.04
N GLU A 114 2.84 11.01 15.94
CA GLU A 114 3.23 9.79 16.67
C GLU A 114 2.05 9.15 17.42
N VAL A 115 1.19 9.96 18.01
CA VAL A 115 -0.02 9.49 18.70
C VAL A 115 -0.95 8.72 17.76
N ASP A 116 -1.09 9.17 16.51
CA ASP A 116 -1.92 8.52 15.51
C ASP A 116 -1.28 7.22 15.02
N ALA A 117 0.04 7.24 14.81
CA ALA A 117 0.79 6.05 14.41
C ALA A 117 0.73 4.96 15.49
N ARG A 118 0.92 5.33 16.77
CA ARG A 118 0.84 4.40 17.89
C ARG A 118 -0.56 3.81 18.09
N ASP A 119 -1.61 4.61 17.89
CA ASP A 119 -2.98 4.11 17.93
C ASP A 119 -3.24 3.11 16.79
N LEU A 120 -2.71 3.38 15.59
CA LEU A 120 -2.80 2.45 14.46
C LEU A 120 -2.03 1.15 14.73
N GLU A 121 -0.83 1.21 15.31
CA GLU A 121 -0.06 0.03 15.74
C GLU A 121 -0.83 -0.78 16.80
N ALA A 122 -1.38 -0.12 17.82
CA ALA A 122 -2.16 -0.77 18.87
C ALA A 122 -3.40 -1.51 18.33
N LYS A 123 -3.92 -1.05 17.19
CA LYS A 123 -5.02 -1.67 16.45
C LYS A 123 -4.57 -2.68 15.41
N GLY A 124 -3.29 -3.08 15.42
CA GLY A 124 -2.72 -4.09 14.53
C GLY A 124 -2.25 -3.54 13.17
N GLY A 125 -2.10 -2.21 12.98
CA GLY A 125 -1.40 -1.63 11.83
C GLY A 125 0.08 -1.93 11.90
N ILE A 126 0.67 -2.25 10.76
CA ILE A 126 2.11 -2.53 10.66
C ILE A 126 2.74 -1.50 9.72
N PHE A 127 3.86 -0.92 10.14
CA PHE A 127 4.60 0.03 9.33
C PHE A 127 5.82 -0.64 8.69
N TYR A 128 5.89 -0.60 7.36
CA TYR A 128 7.06 -1.09 6.62
C TYR A 128 8.24 -0.14 6.82
N ASN A 129 9.38 -0.69 7.24
CA ASN A 129 10.56 0.12 7.48
C ASN A 129 11.34 0.37 6.18
N LEU A 130 11.28 1.60 5.66
CA LEU A 130 12.00 2.01 4.45
C LEU A 130 13.52 2.06 4.62
N GLY A 131 14.01 2.18 5.86
CA GLY A 131 15.44 2.22 6.17
C GLY A 131 16.11 0.85 6.28
N LEU A 132 15.36 -0.25 6.15
CA LEU A 132 15.97 -1.58 6.18
C LEU A 132 16.56 -1.93 4.81
N PRO A 133 17.71 -2.64 4.79
CA PRO A 133 18.25 -3.20 3.56
C PRO A 133 17.19 -4.04 2.85
N ARG A 134 17.09 -3.84 1.53
CA ARG A 134 16.14 -4.60 0.69
C ARG A 134 16.70 -5.94 0.23
N GLU A 135 17.78 -6.40 0.86
CA GLU A 135 18.37 -7.70 0.57
C GLU A 135 17.70 -8.81 1.37
N PHE A 136 17.38 -9.89 0.69
CA PHE A 136 16.86 -11.08 1.34
C PHE A 136 18.01 -11.95 1.78
N LYS A 137 17.93 -12.50 2.98
CA LYS A 137 18.87 -13.53 3.43
C LYS A 137 18.66 -14.78 2.58
N ALA A 138 19.78 -15.46 2.27
CA ALA A 138 19.70 -16.77 1.65
C ALA A 138 18.81 -17.68 2.51
N GLY A 139 17.99 -18.50 1.84
CA GLY A 139 17.13 -19.47 2.52
C GLY A 139 17.91 -20.53 3.30
N THR A 140 17.23 -21.26 4.12
CA THR A 140 17.80 -22.39 4.89
C THR A 140 18.25 -23.50 3.93
N GLU A 141 19.39 -24.10 4.19
CA GLU A 141 19.88 -25.23 3.40
C GLU A 141 18.83 -26.35 3.31
N GLY A 142 18.60 -26.84 2.09
CA GLY A 142 17.59 -27.87 1.82
C GLY A 142 16.18 -27.33 1.57
N HIS A 143 15.90 -26.03 1.78
CA HIS A 143 14.62 -25.43 1.46
C HIS A 143 14.58 -24.92 0.00
N ARG A 144 13.38 -24.84 -0.55
CA ARG A 144 13.15 -24.26 -1.89
C ARG A 144 12.73 -22.81 -1.73
N MET A 145 13.26 -21.95 -2.58
CA MET A 145 12.88 -20.54 -2.62
C MET A 145 12.00 -20.26 -3.84
N GLY A 146 10.95 -19.50 -3.63
CA GLY A 146 10.11 -18.98 -4.70
C GLY A 146 9.88 -17.48 -4.55
N THR A 147 9.63 -16.80 -5.65
CA THR A 147 9.26 -15.38 -5.65
C THR A 147 7.89 -15.23 -6.28
N CYS A 148 7.02 -14.48 -5.61
CA CYS A 148 5.75 -14.05 -6.17
C CYS A 148 5.52 -12.58 -5.87
N TYR A 149 4.55 -11.99 -6.55
CA TYR A 149 4.22 -10.58 -6.39
C TYR A 149 2.76 -10.42 -6.02
N ALA A 150 2.48 -9.44 -5.17
CA ALA A 150 1.14 -9.13 -4.70
C ALA A 150 0.87 -7.63 -4.80
N LEU A 151 -0.26 -7.26 -5.40
CA LEU A 151 -0.76 -5.90 -5.40
C LEU A 151 -1.87 -5.79 -4.36
N VAL A 152 -1.76 -4.81 -3.46
CA VAL A 152 -2.75 -4.56 -2.40
C VAL A 152 -3.30 -3.16 -2.54
N GLY A 153 -4.63 -3.02 -2.51
CA GLY A 153 -5.27 -1.71 -2.59
C GLY A 153 -6.79 -1.77 -2.42
N VAL A 154 -7.40 -0.61 -2.31
CA VAL A 154 -8.86 -0.46 -2.32
C VAL A 154 -9.35 -0.52 -3.77
N VAL A 155 -10.42 -1.26 -4.00
CA VAL A 155 -11.12 -1.22 -5.29
C VAL A 155 -12.39 -0.39 -5.13
N GLY A 156 -12.45 0.75 -5.80
CA GLY A 156 -13.56 1.69 -5.66
C GLY A 156 -14.92 1.07 -5.97
N GLU A 157 -15.01 0.26 -7.02
CA GLU A 157 -16.26 -0.42 -7.41
C GLU A 157 -16.73 -1.50 -6.43
N TRP A 158 -15.86 -1.97 -5.53
CA TRP A 158 -16.21 -2.92 -4.47
C TRP A 158 -16.59 -2.23 -3.17
N THR A 159 -16.58 -0.90 -3.16
CA THR A 159 -16.99 -0.11 -2.01
C THR A 159 -18.48 0.16 -2.12
N GLU A 160 -19.24 -0.50 -1.27
CA GLU A 160 -20.70 -0.39 -1.24
C GLU A 160 -21.15 0.35 0.02
N ASP A 161 -22.24 1.12 -0.13
CA ASP A 161 -22.96 1.67 1.01
C ASP A 161 -23.64 0.52 1.77
N GLY A 162 -22.99 0.04 2.81
CA GLY A 162 -23.57 -0.99 3.67
C GLY A 162 -24.82 -0.47 4.38
N ALA A 163 -25.93 -1.18 4.26
CA ALA A 163 -27.13 -0.90 5.03
C ALA A 163 -26.87 -1.25 6.51
N ALA A 164 -26.41 -0.31 7.30
CA ALA A 164 -26.34 -0.46 8.75
C ALA A 164 -27.74 -0.24 9.33
N ALA A 165 -28.47 -1.32 9.55
CA ALA A 165 -29.84 -1.28 10.02
C ALA A 165 -30.01 -0.82 11.48
N PHE A 166 -28.96 -0.62 12.29
CA PHE A 166 -29.13 -0.53 13.74
C PHE A 166 -28.38 0.58 14.50
N LEU A 167 -27.52 1.36 13.87
CA LEU A 167 -26.86 2.47 14.56
C LEU A 167 -26.88 3.71 13.67
N LYS A 168 -26.89 4.88 14.26
CA LYS A 168 -26.88 6.20 13.59
C LYS A 168 -25.58 6.49 12.78
N GLY A 169 -25.00 5.46 12.17
CA GLY A 169 -23.77 5.52 11.37
C GLY A 169 -23.94 4.69 10.10
N LYS A 170 -23.48 5.25 8.97
CA LYS A 170 -23.42 4.55 7.70
C LYS A 170 -22.29 3.53 7.76
N LYS A 171 -22.58 2.25 7.55
CA LYS A 171 -21.57 1.23 7.34
C LYS A 171 -21.13 1.31 5.88
N ILE A 172 -19.84 1.45 5.66
CA ILE A 172 -19.25 1.38 4.33
C ILE A 172 -18.41 0.12 4.31
N ASP A 173 -18.79 -0.82 3.44
CA ASP A 173 -17.99 -2.00 3.18
C ASP A 173 -16.96 -1.64 2.09
N VAL A 174 -15.69 -1.61 2.44
CA VAL A 174 -14.60 -1.31 1.53
C VAL A 174 -13.98 -2.61 1.07
N GLY A 175 -14.05 -2.90 -0.22
CA GLY A 175 -13.41 -4.05 -0.81
C GLY A 175 -11.90 -3.81 -0.98
N GLY A 176 -11.09 -4.69 -0.41
CA GLY A 176 -9.66 -4.73 -0.65
C GLY A 176 -9.30 -5.64 -1.83
N LEU A 177 -8.43 -5.17 -2.71
CA LEU A 177 -7.79 -6.00 -3.70
C LEU A 177 -6.57 -6.65 -3.07
N PHE A 178 -6.55 -7.97 -3.11
CA PHE A 178 -5.35 -8.75 -3.04
C PHE A 178 -5.28 -9.59 -4.31
N GLY A 179 -4.33 -9.28 -5.18
CA GLY A 179 -4.13 -10.02 -6.42
C GLY A 179 -2.70 -10.51 -6.53
N SER A 180 -2.52 -11.80 -6.82
CA SER A 180 -1.24 -12.26 -7.30
C SER A 180 -0.99 -11.66 -8.69
N ALA A 181 0.21 -11.17 -8.92
CA ALA A 181 0.60 -10.72 -10.24
C ALA A 181 0.92 -11.95 -11.11
N LYS A 182 0.18 -12.11 -12.20
CA LYS A 182 0.48 -13.10 -13.24
C LYS A 182 1.76 -12.75 -13.98
N THR A 183 1.93 -11.45 -14.25
CA THR A 183 3.10 -10.92 -14.93
C THR A 183 3.53 -9.63 -14.25
N VAL A 184 4.82 -9.52 -13.97
CA VAL A 184 5.47 -8.30 -13.48
C VAL A 184 6.57 -7.94 -14.45
N ARG A 185 6.48 -6.78 -15.06
CA ARG A 185 7.42 -6.31 -16.05
C ARG A 185 8.01 -4.97 -15.64
N PRO A 186 9.25 -4.92 -15.16
CA PRO A 186 9.96 -3.66 -14.97
C PRO A 186 10.29 -3.04 -16.34
N PHE A 187 10.15 -1.73 -16.45
CA PHE A 187 10.52 -0.97 -17.64
C PHE A 187 10.93 0.45 -17.27
N LYS A 188 11.44 1.19 -18.24
CA LYS A 188 11.77 2.61 -18.09
C LYS A 188 10.94 3.45 -19.04
N GLU A 189 10.37 4.53 -18.52
CA GLU A 189 9.68 5.56 -19.28
C GLU A 189 10.29 6.91 -18.90
N ASP A 190 10.83 7.64 -19.86
CA ASP A 190 11.58 8.89 -19.64
C ASP A 190 12.67 8.80 -18.56
N GLY A 191 13.40 7.66 -18.54
CA GLY A 191 14.44 7.38 -17.56
C GLY A 191 13.96 6.95 -16.16
N LYS A 192 12.65 6.96 -15.93
CA LYS A 192 12.02 6.61 -14.66
C LYS A 192 11.77 5.10 -14.57
N ASP A 193 12.01 4.54 -13.40
CA ASP A 193 11.84 3.11 -13.10
C ASP A 193 10.38 2.81 -12.79
N LEU A 194 9.74 2.05 -13.66
CA LEU A 194 8.33 1.69 -13.57
C LEU A 194 8.16 0.18 -13.60
N VAL A 195 7.02 -0.27 -13.10
CA VAL A 195 6.63 -1.68 -13.11
C VAL A 195 5.21 -1.82 -13.62
N GLU A 196 5.03 -2.57 -14.69
CA GLU A 196 3.71 -2.97 -15.18
C GLU A 196 3.31 -4.32 -14.60
N ILE A 197 2.08 -4.41 -14.14
CA ILE A 197 1.54 -5.58 -13.43
C ILE A 197 0.26 -6.03 -14.12
N GLU A 198 0.21 -7.29 -14.54
CA GLU A 198 -1.03 -7.97 -14.88
C GLU A 198 -1.50 -8.76 -13.68
N VAL A 199 -2.64 -8.38 -13.12
CA VAL A 199 -3.19 -9.02 -11.92
C VAL A 199 -3.97 -10.28 -12.33
N SER A 200 -3.72 -11.39 -11.64
CA SER A 200 -4.44 -12.64 -11.83
C SER A 200 -5.45 -12.85 -10.70
N TYR A 201 -6.63 -13.31 -11.07
CA TYR A 201 -7.74 -13.61 -10.15
C TYR A 201 -8.15 -15.08 -10.28
N GLU A 202 -7.21 -15.99 -10.13
CA GLU A 202 -7.50 -17.41 -10.33
C GLU A 202 -8.50 -18.00 -9.34
N THR A 203 -8.77 -17.32 -8.21
CA THR A 203 -9.58 -17.89 -7.13
C THR A 203 -10.66 -16.99 -6.54
N GLY A 204 -10.88 -15.80 -7.09
CA GLY A 204 -11.84 -14.84 -6.53
C GLY A 204 -13.15 -14.74 -7.31
N PRO A 205 -14.29 -14.55 -6.65
CA PRO A 205 -15.60 -14.49 -7.30
C PRO A 205 -15.82 -13.22 -8.14
N ARG A 206 -14.94 -12.21 -8.04
CA ARG A 206 -15.09 -10.93 -8.74
C ARG A 206 -13.76 -10.40 -9.22
N VAL A 207 -13.61 -10.25 -10.52
CA VAL A 207 -12.54 -9.45 -11.14
C VAL A 207 -13.04 -8.01 -11.22
N PRO A 208 -12.30 -7.00 -10.73
CA PRO A 208 -12.72 -5.61 -10.89
C PRO A 208 -12.77 -5.25 -12.38
N LYS A 209 -13.76 -4.47 -12.76
CA LYS A 209 -13.86 -3.88 -14.10
C LYS A 209 -12.90 -2.71 -14.27
N SER A 210 -12.48 -2.10 -13.16
CA SER A 210 -11.52 -1.03 -13.07
C SER A 210 -10.72 -1.15 -11.77
N TYR A 211 -9.45 -0.76 -11.82
CA TYR A 211 -8.56 -0.64 -10.66
C TYR A 211 -8.63 0.75 -10.01
N GLY A 212 -9.69 1.53 -10.30
CA GLY A 212 -9.95 2.80 -9.65
C GLY A 212 -9.95 2.63 -8.13
N GLY A 213 -9.20 3.48 -7.41
CA GLY A 213 -8.99 3.40 -5.97
C GLY A 213 -7.77 2.58 -5.54
N VAL A 214 -7.14 1.78 -6.43
CA VAL A 214 -5.89 1.06 -6.14
C VAL A 214 -4.67 2.00 -6.16
N SER A 215 -4.79 3.18 -6.76
CA SER A 215 -3.73 4.21 -6.75
C SER A 215 -3.21 4.46 -5.34
N GLY A 216 -1.89 4.43 -5.17
CA GLY A 216 -1.20 4.47 -3.88
C GLY A 216 -1.04 3.11 -3.20
N GLY A 217 -1.65 2.06 -3.73
CA GLY A 217 -1.50 0.69 -3.25
C GLY A 217 -0.11 0.11 -3.48
N ALA A 218 0.32 -0.74 -2.55
CA ALA A 218 1.64 -1.35 -2.62
C ALA A 218 1.70 -2.54 -3.56
N LEU A 219 2.73 -2.58 -4.39
CA LEU A 219 3.22 -3.78 -5.02
C LEU A 219 4.29 -4.41 -4.14
N TRP A 220 4.05 -5.62 -3.69
CA TRP A 220 4.96 -6.39 -2.87
C TRP A 220 5.67 -7.47 -3.66
N GLU A 221 6.97 -7.59 -3.49
CA GLU A 221 7.76 -8.75 -3.86
C GLU A 221 7.86 -9.66 -2.64
N LEU A 222 7.35 -10.89 -2.75
CA LEU A 222 7.29 -11.88 -1.68
C LEU A 222 8.26 -13.02 -1.98
N HIS A 223 9.23 -13.21 -1.12
CA HIS A 223 10.15 -14.34 -1.16
C HIS A 223 9.67 -15.40 -0.19
N VAL A 224 9.23 -16.51 -0.75
CA VAL A 224 8.61 -17.62 -0.03
C VAL A 224 9.63 -18.75 0.11
N GLU A 225 9.85 -19.18 1.34
CA GLU A 225 10.67 -20.35 1.65
C GLU A 225 9.77 -21.54 1.92
N LEU A 226 10.01 -22.63 1.20
CA LEU A 226 9.26 -23.89 1.30
C LEU A 226 10.16 -24.97 1.84
N ASP A 227 9.66 -25.77 2.78
CA ASP A 227 10.34 -26.99 3.22
C ASP A 227 10.32 -28.09 2.12
N LEU A 228 10.94 -29.22 2.41
CA LEU A 228 11.00 -30.36 1.48
C LEU A 228 9.63 -30.94 1.14
N ALA A 229 8.63 -30.74 1.99
CA ALA A 229 7.25 -31.15 1.77
C ALA A 229 6.44 -30.13 0.96
N GLY A 230 7.04 -28.97 0.61
CA GLY A 230 6.39 -27.88 -0.09
C GLY A 230 5.54 -26.99 0.80
N LYS A 231 5.67 -27.09 2.12
CA LYS A 231 4.98 -26.21 3.07
C LYS A 231 5.75 -24.91 3.24
N VAL A 232 5.03 -23.78 3.29
CA VAL A 232 5.61 -22.46 3.57
C VAL A 232 6.13 -22.42 5.00
N VAL A 233 7.40 -22.08 5.17
CA VAL A 233 8.06 -21.93 6.47
C VAL A 233 8.46 -20.49 6.76
N ALA A 234 8.68 -19.67 5.71
CA ALA A 234 8.95 -18.25 5.86
C ALA A 234 8.46 -17.45 4.64
N VAL A 235 8.05 -16.21 4.88
CA VAL A 235 7.72 -15.23 3.84
C VAL A 235 8.43 -13.93 4.16
N ASN A 236 9.40 -13.56 3.33
CA ASN A 236 10.02 -12.25 3.37
C ASN A 236 9.36 -11.35 2.35
N LYS A 237 9.20 -10.07 2.68
CA LYS A 237 8.48 -9.11 1.84
C LYS A 237 9.31 -7.86 1.61
N LYS A 238 9.17 -7.33 0.41
CA LYS A 238 9.82 -6.09 -0.01
C LYS A 238 8.80 -5.21 -0.71
N LEU A 239 8.76 -3.94 -0.37
CA LEU A 239 7.99 -2.96 -1.13
C LEU A 239 8.69 -2.76 -2.47
N TYR A 240 8.07 -3.24 -3.54
CA TYR A 240 8.61 -3.27 -4.89
C TYR A 240 8.14 -2.08 -5.72
N GLY A 241 6.95 -1.56 -5.43
CA GLY A 241 6.40 -0.39 -6.11
C GLY A 241 5.17 0.19 -5.43
N VAL A 242 4.72 1.34 -5.95
CA VAL A 242 3.47 2.03 -5.56
C VAL A 242 2.64 2.26 -6.80
N ALA A 243 1.45 1.68 -6.85
CA ALA A 243 0.53 1.78 -7.98
C ALA A 243 0.04 3.20 -8.20
N PHE A 244 -0.06 3.65 -9.45
CA PHE A 244 -0.58 4.99 -9.73
C PHE A 244 -1.43 5.09 -11.00
N ARG A 245 -1.31 4.15 -11.93
CA ARG A 245 -1.97 4.24 -13.23
C ARG A 245 -2.58 2.90 -13.65
N GLU A 246 -3.81 2.92 -14.14
CA GLU A 246 -4.45 1.79 -14.80
C GLU A 246 -4.19 1.86 -16.32
N SER A 247 -3.99 0.73 -16.98
CA SER A 247 -3.89 0.70 -18.45
C SER A 247 -5.24 0.98 -19.11
N GLY A 248 -5.22 1.51 -20.33
CA GLY A 248 -6.44 1.84 -21.08
C GLY A 248 -7.35 0.64 -21.34
N ASP A 249 -6.79 -0.59 -21.42
CA ASP A 249 -7.54 -1.84 -21.52
C ASP A 249 -8.03 -2.39 -20.16
N LYS A 250 -7.73 -1.67 -19.07
CA LYS A 250 -8.10 -2.01 -17.68
C LYS A 250 -7.65 -3.40 -17.21
N LYS A 251 -6.60 -3.93 -17.80
CA LYS A 251 -6.06 -5.24 -17.44
C LYS A 251 -4.79 -5.18 -16.64
N ARG A 252 -4.14 -4.03 -16.65
CA ARG A 252 -2.82 -3.86 -16.05
C ARG A 252 -2.78 -2.61 -15.20
N VAL A 253 -1.91 -2.64 -14.22
CA VAL A 253 -1.62 -1.51 -13.33
C VAL A 253 -0.15 -1.16 -13.48
N THR A 254 0.18 0.12 -13.54
CA THR A 254 1.55 0.62 -13.51
C THR A 254 1.86 1.17 -12.13
N ALA A 255 3.02 0.81 -11.62
CA ALA A 255 3.54 1.28 -10.34
C ALA A 255 4.87 2.04 -10.53
N ASN A 256 5.10 3.04 -9.68
CA ASN A 256 6.43 3.61 -9.48
C ASN A 256 7.33 2.54 -8.89
N GLY A 257 8.49 2.29 -9.50
CA GLY A 257 9.42 1.25 -9.05
C GLY A 257 10.23 1.64 -7.83
N ALA A 258 11.05 0.71 -7.37
CA ALA A 258 11.81 0.86 -6.13
C ALA A 258 12.78 2.05 -6.16
N SER A 259 13.41 2.36 -7.29
CA SER A 259 14.34 3.49 -7.39
C SER A 259 13.65 4.85 -7.25
N LEU A 260 12.39 4.98 -7.69
CA LEU A 260 11.60 6.19 -7.47
C LEU A 260 11.18 6.34 -6.01
N ILE A 261 10.87 5.23 -5.33
CA ILE A 261 10.61 5.24 -3.87
C ILE A 261 11.89 5.67 -3.12
N ASP A 262 13.06 5.16 -3.51
CA ASP A 262 14.33 5.57 -2.89
C ASP A 262 14.66 7.04 -3.18
N ALA A 263 14.31 7.53 -4.37
CA ALA A 263 14.52 8.93 -4.73
C ALA A 263 13.68 9.87 -3.87
N ILE A 264 12.38 9.62 -3.69
CA ILE A 264 11.53 10.46 -2.83
C ILE A 264 11.99 10.42 -1.36
N VAL A 265 12.46 9.26 -0.88
CA VAL A 265 13.01 9.13 0.48
C VAL A 265 14.24 10.03 0.64
N LYS A 266 15.20 9.95 -0.27
CA LYS A 266 16.48 10.67 -0.17
C LYS A 266 16.34 12.15 -0.45
N ASN A 267 15.56 12.51 -1.47
CA ASN A 267 15.55 13.87 -1.98
C ASN A 267 14.49 14.75 -1.32
N GLU A 268 13.44 14.13 -0.75
CA GLU A 268 12.30 14.87 -0.23
C GLU A 268 11.99 14.54 1.24
N ILE A 269 11.89 13.25 1.61
CA ILE A 269 11.49 12.88 2.96
C ILE A 269 12.61 13.19 3.96
N ILE A 270 13.83 12.70 3.77
CA ILE A 270 14.94 12.95 4.69
C ILE A 270 15.23 14.45 4.83
N PRO A 271 15.31 15.26 3.76
CA PRO A 271 15.50 16.71 3.90
C PRO A 271 14.36 17.41 4.67
N SER A 272 13.13 16.92 4.54
CA SER A 272 11.97 17.49 5.26
C SER A 272 11.91 17.07 6.73
N TRP A 273 12.52 15.95 7.09
CA TRP A 273 12.62 15.39 8.46
C TRP A 273 14.02 14.81 8.70
N PRO A 274 15.04 15.66 8.93
CA PRO A 274 16.43 15.20 9.11
C PRO A 274 16.62 14.18 10.24
N GLU A 275 15.73 14.20 11.24
CA GLU A 275 15.73 13.22 12.34
C GLU A 275 15.30 11.81 11.93
N ALA A 276 14.75 11.67 10.73
CA ALA A 276 14.38 10.38 10.16
C ALA A 276 15.56 9.68 9.45
N ASP A 277 16.68 10.39 9.21
CA ASP A 277 17.84 9.82 8.56
C ASP A 277 18.41 8.65 9.39
N PRO A 278 18.43 7.41 8.86
CA PRO A 278 18.95 6.27 9.58
C PRO A 278 20.49 6.34 9.80
N GLU A 279 21.20 7.16 9.01
CA GLU A 279 22.64 7.38 9.10
C GLU A 279 22.99 8.60 10.00
N ALA A 280 21.98 9.36 10.43
CA ALA A 280 22.23 10.50 11.30
C ALA A 280 22.79 10.05 12.66
N PRO A 281 23.88 10.66 13.15
CA PRO A 281 24.40 10.33 14.46
C PRO A 281 23.35 10.55 15.53
N MET A 282 23.08 9.52 16.34
CA MET A 282 22.19 9.67 17.50
C MET A 282 22.72 10.83 18.35
N LYS A 283 21.98 11.94 18.40
CA LYS A 283 22.26 13.01 19.37
C LYS A 283 22.15 12.38 20.76
N GLN A 284 23.28 12.26 21.42
CA GLN A 284 23.30 11.88 22.83
C GLN A 284 22.50 12.94 23.60
N ALA A 285 21.38 12.49 24.19
CA ALA A 285 20.54 13.32 25.04
C ALA A 285 21.17 13.49 26.42
#